data_c9a2081463dd685f3dc5e14388b754f0
#
_entry.id   c9a2081463dd685f3dc5e14388b754f0
#
_cell.length_a   1.000
_cell.length_b   1.000
_cell.length_c   1.000
_cell.angle_alpha   90.00
_cell.angle_beta   90.00
_cell.angle_gamma   90.00
#
_symmetry.space_group_name_H-M   'P 1'
#
loop_
_entity.id
_entity.type
_entity.pdbx_description
1 polymer ?
#
loop_
_entity_poly.entity_id
_entity_poly.type
_entity_poly.pdbx_seq_one_letter_code
_entity_poly.pdbx_strand_id
1 'polypeptide(L)'
;LSLHAKLVGAAATLVAATAVCAAPTRPGLDPAPTIDATGMTYVALGDSAAAAPLVPYQADPPGCLKSTNDYPSVLARGIGARSFSDVACSGATTADITYRAQQTRRGSVAPQIDAIGDETELITITIGGNDIELAGSASKCRRSSLTLPACFDEFTTAGQDRFSAAIRRQIPVWEDMVDAIRARAPRARIVFVGYGRYVRSGGCFGRQPINPRDADYFQAKVDELDEAQRALAARKRVEFFDTRPLSVGHDMCAPAEQRYFEGFVLSHEAAPLHPNAMGATAVANALAQHLATTRTNT
;
A
#
# COMPACT_ATOMS: atom_id res chain seq x y z
N LEU A 1 43.56 -47.68 -75.52
CA LEU A 1 43.28 -48.83 -74.64
C LEU A 1 42.48 -48.26 -73.42
N SER A 2 41.19 -48.65 -73.45
CA SER A 2 40.14 -48.21 -72.53
C SER A 2 40.12 -49.15 -71.33
N LEU A 3 40.05 -48.55 -70.13
CA LEU A 3 39.67 -49.31 -68.92
C LEU A 3 38.53 -48.57 -68.23
N HIS A 4 37.32 -49.20 -68.23
CA HIS A 4 36.17 -48.77 -67.52
C HIS A 4 36.22 -49.33 -66.08
N ALA A 5 36.26 -48.49 -65.11
CA ALA A 5 36.09 -48.89 -63.73
C ALA A 5 34.62 -48.59 -63.32
N LYS A 6 33.89 -49.60 -62.92
CA LYS A 6 32.52 -49.48 -62.36
C LYS A 6 32.61 -49.12 -60.91
N LEU A 7 32.04 -47.92 -60.52
CA LEU A 7 31.81 -47.54 -59.17
C LEU A 7 30.45 -48.10 -58.75
N VAL A 8 30.46 -48.92 -57.71
CA VAL A 8 29.28 -49.37 -56.97
C VAL A 8 29.00 -48.35 -55.86
N GLY A 9 27.92 -47.62 -55.99
CA GLY A 9 27.51 -46.69 -54.99
C GLY A 9 26.76 -47.40 -53.83
N ALA A 10 27.30 -47.28 -52.61
CA ALA A 10 26.60 -47.69 -51.42
C ALA A 10 25.80 -46.48 -50.89
N ALA A 11 24.49 -46.62 -50.92
CA ALA A 11 23.61 -45.62 -50.30
C ALA A 11 23.60 -45.86 -48.80
N ALA A 12 24.19 -44.87 -48.02
CA ALA A 12 24.09 -44.84 -46.60
C ALA A 12 22.83 -44.04 -46.21
N THR A 13 21.84 -44.69 -45.69
CA THR A 13 20.65 -44.10 -45.10
C THR A 13 21.01 -43.49 -43.74
N LEU A 14 21.08 -42.14 -43.67
CA LEU A 14 21.16 -41.43 -42.40
C LEU A 14 19.77 -41.42 -41.73
N VAL A 15 19.64 -42.16 -40.63
CA VAL A 15 18.52 -42.06 -39.72
C VAL A 15 18.80 -40.86 -38.81
N ALA A 16 18.13 -39.73 -39.05
CA ALA A 16 18.16 -38.58 -38.17
C ALA A 16 17.33 -38.87 -36.91
N ALA A 17 17.98 -39.15 -35.81
CA ALA A 17 17.33 -39.21 -34.50
C ALA A 17 17.01 -37.76 -34.04
N THR A 18 15.74 -37.36 -34.13
CA THR A 18 15.25 -36.12 -33.51
C THR A 18 15.18 -36.31 -32.02
N ALA A 19 16.17 -35.80 -31.27
CA ALA A 19 16.09 -35.65 -29.84
C ALA A 19 15.06 -34.58 -29.52
N VAL A 20 13.89 -34.98 -29.07
CA VAL A 20 12.90 -34.07 -28.47
C VAL A 20 13.46 -33.66 -27.12
N CYS A 21 14.03 -32.47 -27.04
CA CYS A 21 14.32 -31.82 -25.75
C CYS A 21 12.99 -31.51 -25.07
N ALA A 22 12.61 -32.34 -24.09
CA ALA A 22 11.54 -31.99 -23.16
C ALA A 22 11.99 -30.76 -22.38
N ALA A 23 11.31 -29.63 -22.60
CA ALA A 23 11.49 -28.43 -21.77
C ALA A 23 11.16 -28.82 -20.32
N PRO A 24 11.94 -28.32 -19.32
CA PRO A 24 11.61 -28.55 -17.93
C PRO A 24 10.24 -27.92 -17.65
N THR A 25 9.29 -28.76 -17.25
CA THR A 25 8.01 -28.28 -16.70
C THR A 25 8.33 -27.40 -15.49
N ARG A 26 8.04 -26.11 -15.61
CA ARG A 26 8.02 -25.23 -14.45
C ARG A 26 7.10 -25.86 -13.41
N PRO A 27 7.50 -25.94 -12.13
CA PRO A 27 6.57 -26.30 -11.08
C PRO A 27 5.37 -25.35 -11.22
N GLY A 28 4.18 -25.90 -11.44
CA GLY A 28 2.98 -25.11 -11.44
C GLY A 28 2.94 -24.36 -10.12
N LEU A 29 2.85 -23.03 -10.19
CA LEU A 29 2.35 -22.28 -9.04
C LEU A 29 0.97 -22.88 -8.79
N ASP A 30 0.82 -23.59 -7.69
CA ASP A 30 -0.50 -24.01 -7.22
C ASP A 30 -1.42 -22.81 -7.32
N PRO A 31 -2.63 -22.93 -7.89
CA PRO A 31 -3.58 -21.85 -7.89
C PRO A 31 -3.71 -21.38 -6.45
N ALA A 32 -3.50 -20.09 -6.21
CA ALA A 32 -3.66 -19.51 -4.88
C ALA A 32 -4.99 -20.03 -4.31
N PRO A 33 -5.04 -20.49 -3.04
CA PRO A 33 -6.24 -21.05 -2.47
C PRO A 33 -7.39 -20.09 -2.71
N THR A 34 -8.43 -20.54 -3.36
CA THR A 34 -9.65 -19.78 -3.58
C THR A 34 -10.23 -19.44 -2.22
N ILE A 35 -10.06 -18.18 -1.85
CA ILE A 35 -10.56 -17.67 -0.58
C ILE A 35 -12.07 -17.64 -0.70
N ASP A 36 -12.74 -18.35 0.17
CA ASP A 36 -14.19 -18.22 0.35
C ASP A 36 -14.54 -16.94 1.14
N ALA A 37 -13.89 -15.86 0.77
CA ALA A 37 -14.27 -14.49 1.15
C ALA A 37 -15.30 -13.93 0.16
N THR A 38 -15.77 -14.77 -0.76
CA THR A 38 -16.81 -14.44 -1.73
C THR A 38 -18.08 -14.03 -0.99
N GLY A 39 -18.44 -12.79 -1.15
CA GLY A 39 -19.69 -12.28 -0.65
C GLY A 39 -19.63 -11.41 0.61
N MET A 40 -18.45 -10.94 1.07
CA MET A 40 -18.40 -9.95 2.17
C MET A 40 -18.91 -8.58 1.74
N THR A 41 -19.63 -7.91 2.64
CA THR A 41 -19.89 -6.46 2.57
C THR A 41 -18.67 -5.74 3.12
N TYR A 42 -17.96 -5.02 2.24
CA TYR A 42 -16.69 -4.37 2.55
C TYR A 42 -16.78 -2.84 2.46
N VAL A 43 -16.28 -2.16 3.49
CA VAL A 43 -16.13 -0.70 3.54
C VAL A 43 -14.66 -0.36 3.76
N ALA A 44 -14.10 0.49 2.90
CA ALA A 44 -12.74 1.00 3.05
C ALA A 44 -12.76 2.46 3.51
N LEU A 45 -12.09 2.72 4.63
CA LEU A 45 -11.88 4.03 5.20
C LEU A 45 -10.41 4.44 5.04
N GLY A 46 -10.15 5.71 4.95
CA GLY A 46 -8.76 6.14 4.98
C GLY A 46 -8.47 7.49 4.37
N ASP A 47 -7.17 7.77 4.32
CA ASP A 47 -6.59 8.95 3.72
C ASP A 47 -6.03 8.68 2.31
N SER A 48 -5.09 9.51 1.87
CA SER A 48 -4.50 9.39 0.54
C SER A 48 -3.67 8.11 0.33
N ALA A 49 -3.16 7.48 1.40
CA ALA A 49 -2.42 6.23 1.25
C ALA A 49 -3.36 5.06 0.89
N ALA A 50 -4.63 5.11 1.35
CA ALA A 50 -5.67 4.21 0.87
C ALA A 50 -6.17 4.60 -0.52
N ALA A 51 -6.45 5.90 -0.75
CA ALA A 51 -7.08 6.40 -1.97
C ALA A 51 -6.19 6.37 -3.23
N ALA A 52 -4.86 6.24 -3.08
CA ALA A 52 -3.88 6.24 -4.17
C ALA A 52 -4.07 7.41 -5.17
N PRO A 53 -3.90 8.68 -4.71
CA PRO A 53 -4.20 9.85 -5.53
C PRO A 53 -3.35 9.90 -6.79
N LEU A 54 -3.99 10.31 -7.89
CA LEU A 54 -3.43 10.43 -9.23
C LEU A 54 -3.01 9.09 -9.88
N VAL A 55 -3.22 7.96 -9.23
CA VAL A 55 -3.16 6.66 -9.92
C VAL A 55 -4.38 6.59 -10.86
N PRO A 56 -4.24 6.20 -12.16
CA PRO A 56 -5.39 5.97 -13.03
C PRO A 56 -6.27 4.84 -12.49
N TYR A 57 -7.53 4.82 -12.65
CA TYR A 57 -8.53 5.73 -13.08
C TYR A 57 -9.22 6.33 -11.85
N GLN A 58 -9.50 7.63 -11.87
CA GLN A 58 -10.07 8.32 -10.71
C GLN A 58 -11.56 8.01 -10.52
N ALA A 59 -11.96 7.82 -9.25
CA ALA A 59 -13.33 7.54 -8.82
C ALA A 59 -13.99 8.75 -8.13
N ASP A 60 -15.31 8.73 -8.06
CA ASP A 60 -16.09 9.73 -7.31
C ASP A 60 -15.95 9.56 -5.78
N PRO A 61 -16.06 10.64 -5.02
CA PRO A 61 -16.17 12.03 -5.47
C PRO A 61 -14.82 12.61 -5.91
N PRO A 62 -14.75 13.45 -6.94
CA PRO A 62 -13.49 13.90 -7.54
C PRO A 62 -12.61 14.73 -6.60
N GLY A 63 -13.19 15.25 -5.51
CA GLY A 63 -12.45 15.96 -4.48
C GLY A 63 -11.53 15.07 -3.64
N CYS A 64 -11.79 13.77 -3.58
CA CYS A 64 -11.00 12.80 -2.83
C CYS A 64 -9.76 12.31 -3.56
N LEU A 65 -9.64 12.56 -4.88
CA LEU A 65 -8.52 12.08 -5.70
C LEU A 65 -8.26 10.56 -5.52
N LYS A 66 -9.34 9.80 -5.50
CA LYS A 66 -9.33 8.37 -5.25
C LYS A 66 -9.27 7.59 -6.56
N SER A 67 -8.46 6.53 -6.60
CA SER A 67 -8.34 5.66 -7.78
C SER A 67 -9.16 4.39 -7.65
N THR A 68 -9.68 3.86 -8.77
CA THR A 68 -10.22 2.49 -8.83
C THR A 68 -9.13 1.42 -8.86
N ASN A 69 -7.85 1.83 -8.89
CA ASN A 69 -6.66 0.98 -8.78
C ASN A 69 -5.93 1.19 -7.44
N ASP A 70 -6.60 1.72 -6.45
CA ASP A 70 -6.13 1.74 -5.07
C ASP A 70 -6.22 0.36 -4.42
N TYR A 71 -5.57 0.17 -3.25
CA TYR A 71 -5.56 -1.16 -2.64
C TYR A 71 -6.97 -1.64 -2.21
N PRO A 72 -7.89 -0.78 -1.72
CA PRO A 72 -9.23 -1.22 -1.37
C PRO A 72 -10.00 -1.77 -2.56
N SER A 73 -9.96 -1.07 -3.70
CA SER A 73 -10.65 -1.48 -4.93
C SER A 73 -10.06 -2.78 -5.50
N VAL A 74 -8.72 -2.92 -5.47
CA VAL A 74 -8.05 -4.16 -5.89
C VAL A 74 -8.40 -5.32 -4.95
N LEU A 75 -8.39 -5.06 -3.63
CA LEU A 75 -8.78 -6.05 -2.61
C LEU A 75 -10.23 -6.51 -2.82
N ALA A 76 -11.17 -5.57 -2.98
CA ALA A 76 -12.59 -5.88 -3.16
C ALA A 76 -12.82 -6.82 -4.36
N ARG A 77 -12.12 -6.57 -5.47
CA ARG A 77 -12.16 -7.47 -6.64
C ARG A 77 -11.51 -8.83 -6.33
N GLY A 78 -10.37 -8.82 -5.65
CA GLY A 78 -9.61 -10.03 -5.33
C GLY A 78 -10.34 -10.99 -4.39
N ILE A 79 -11.10 -10.47 -3.44
CA ILE A 79 -11.90 -11.26 -2.50
C ILE A 79 -13.34 -11.52 -2.98
N GLY A 80 -13.72 -11.02 -4.15
CA GLY A 80 -15.09 -11.14 -4.68
C GLY A 80 -16.12 -10.53 -3.72
N ALA A 81 -15.89 -9.31 -3.23
CA ALA A 81 -16.81 -8.65 -2.30
C ALA A 81 -18.23 -8.56 -2.88
N ARG A 82 -19.25 -8.92 -2.07
CA ARG A 82 -20.67 -8.85 -2.47
C ARG A 82 -21.12 -7.41 -2.69
N SER A 83 -20.65 -6.53 -1.80
CA SER A 83 -20.80 -5.08 -1.94
C SER A 83 -19.50 -4.42 -1.45
N PHE A 84 -19.19 -3.28 -2.06
CA PHE A 84 -17.99 -2.55 -1.75
C PHE A 84 -18.26 -1.04 -1.73
N SER A 85 -17.87 -0.39 -0.66
CA SER A 85 -17.91 1.06 -0.52
C SER A 85 -16.52 1.56 -0.15
N ASP A 86 -15.87 2.24 -1.09
CA ASP A 86 -14.63 2.93 -0.82
C ASP A 86 -14.92 4.41 -0.56
N VAL A 87 -14.76 4.81 0.69
CA VAL A 87 -14.93 6.19 1.14
C VAL A 87 -13.63 6.84 1.58
N ALA A 88 -12.49 6.21 1.28
CA ALA A 88 -11.18 6.82 1.47
C ALA A 88 -11.08 8.15 0.70
N CYS A 89 -10.44 9.14 1.29
CA CYS A 89 -10.36 10.47 0.71
C CYS A 89 -9.03 11.14 1.02
N SER A 90 -8.34 11.60 -0.01
CA SER A 90 -7.03 12.24 0.14
C SER A 90 -7.08 13.43 1.10
N GLY A 91 -6.15 13.46 2.05
CA GLY A 91 -6.09 14.51 3.07
C GLY A 91 -6.97 14.26 4.30
N ALA A 92 -7.73 13.15 4.35
CA ALA A 92 -8.57 12.84 5.50
C ALA A 92 -7.75 12.70 6.79
N THR A 93 -8.33 13.17 7.87
CA THR A 93 -7.89 12.94 9.25
C THR A 93 -8.91 12.05 9.97
N THR A 94 -8.59 11.60 11.17
CA THR A 94 -9.50 10.81 11.99
C THR A 94 -10.85 11.51 12.22
N ALA A 95 -10.86 12.84 12.34
CA ALA A 95 -12.10 13.61 12.44
C ALA A 95 -13.00 13.48 11.20
N ASP A 96 -12.39 13.38 9.99
CA ASP A 96 -13.12 13.22 8.73
C ASP A 96 -13.67 11.79 8.58
N ILE A 97 -13.07 10.83 9.26
CA ILE A 97 -13.68 9.49 9.38
C ILE A 97 -14.91 9.56 10.28
N THR A 98 -14.83 10.18 11.46
CA THR A 98 -15.78 9.97 12.56
C THR A 98 -16.97 10.90 12.58
N TYR A 99 -16.76 12.24 12.44
CA TYR A 99 -17.83 13.20 12.68
C TYR A 99 -17.81 14.45 11.79
N ARG A 100 -16.67 14.73 11.12
CA ARG A 100 -16.52 15.98 10.37
C ARG A 100 -16.69 15.71 8.87
N ALA A 101 -17.52 16.49 8.21
CA ALA A 101 -17.54 16.52 6.74
C ALA A 101 -16.22 17.12 6.22
N GLN A 102 -15.48 16.34 5.43
CA GLN A 102 -14.21 16.75 4.87
C GLN A 102 -14.40 17.82 3.79
N GLN A 103 -13.72 18.95 3.96
CA GLN A 103 -13.71 20.00 2.94
C GLN A 103 -12.63 19.71 1.90
N THR A 104 -13.03 19.51 0.67
CA THR A 104 -12.13 19.31 -0.47
C THR A 104 -12.17 20.52 -1.40
N ARG A 105 -11.24 20.58 -2.36
CA ARG A 105 -11.28 21.64 -3.39
C ARG A 105 -12.49 21.55 -4.31
N ARG A 106 -13.26 20.46 -4.28
CA ARG A 106 -14.42 20.20 -5.15
C ARG A 106 -15.71 19.99 -4.38
N GLY A 107 -15.76 20.42 -3.15
CA GLY A 107 -16.95 20.35 -2.30
C GLY A 107 -16.71 19.57 -1.01
N SER A 108 -17.76 19.46 -0.22
CA SER A 108 -17.79 18.75 1.04
C SER A 108 -18.11 17.28 0.83
N VAL A 109 -17.43 16.39 1.56
CA VAL A 109 -17.64 14.94 1.58
C VAL A 109 -18.11 14.55 2.97
N ALA A 110 -19.14 13.72 3.07
CA ALA A 110 -19.67 13.24 4.36
C ALA A 110 -18.63 12.50 5.17
N PRO A 111 -18.76 12.42 6.50
CA PRO A 111 -17.90 11.59 7.32
C PRO A 111 -17.88 10.14 6.82
N GLN A 112 -16.69 9.56 6.74
CA GLN A 112 -16.52 8.23 6.13
C GLN A 112 -17.30 7.15 6.88
N ILE A 113 -17.48 7.29 8.19
CA ILE A 113 -18.21 6.37 9.04
C ILE A 113 -19.68 6.21 8.64
N ASP A 114 -20.25 7.16 7.89
CA ASP A 114 -21.65 7.09 7.43
C ASP A 114 -21.87 6.00 6.36
N ALA A 115 -20.81 5.48 5.76
CA ALA A 115 -20.87 4.34 4.86
C ALA A 115 -20.97 2.98 5.58
N ILE A 116 -20.81 2.95 6.91
CA ILE A 116 -20.82 1.73 7.70
C ILE A 116 -22.24 1.44 8.18
N GLY A 117 -22.75 0.25 7.84
CA GLY A 117 -24.01 -0.32 8.35
C GLY A 117 -23.77 -1.58 9.16
N ASP A 118 -24.82 -2.09 9.77
CA ASP A 118 -24.82 -3.30 10.61
C ASP A 118 -24.51 -4.60 9.83
N GLU A 119 -24.72 -4.56 8.51
CA GLU A 119 -24.39 -5.63 7.56
C GLU A 119 -22.91 -5.58 7.11
N THR A 120 -22.14 -4.56 7.50
CA THR A 120 -20.71 -4.47 7.14
C THR A 120 -19.92 -5.59 7.82
N GLU A 121 -19.18 -6.36 7.02
CA GLU A 121 -18.44 -7.54 7.48
C GLU A 121 -16.92 -7.33 7.50
N LEU A 122 -16.40 -6.45 6.63
CA LEU A 122 -15.00 -6.09 6.59
C LEU A 122 -14.83 -4.57 6.53
N ILE A 123 -13.93 -4.05 7.34
CA ILE A 123 -13.54 -2.64 7.34
C ILE A 123 -12.02 -2.57 7.31
N THR A 124 -11.44 -1.88 6.32
CA THR A 124 -10.01 -1.54 6.31
C THR A 124 -9.82 -0.06 6.58
N ILE A 125 -8.74 0.29 7.27
CA ILE A 125 -8.47 1.68 7.69
C ILE A 125 -6.99 2.00 7.48
N THR A 126 -6.68 3.03 6.69
CA THR A 126 -5.34 3.63 6.61
C THR A 126 -5.47 5.10 6.93
N ILE A 127 -5.05 5.51 8.13
CA ILE A 127 -5.28 6.88 8.65
C ILE A 127 -4.21 7.26 9.68
N GLY A 128 -4.00 8.55 9.90
CA GLY A 128 -3.15 9.07 10.97
C GLY A 128 -2.02 9.96 10.47
N GLY A 129 -1.54 9.74 9.24
CA GLY A 129 -0.48 10.55 8.65
C GLY A 129 -0.82 12.03 8.55
N ASN A 130 -2.08 12.36 8.23
CA ASN A 130 -2.57 13.75 8.17
C ASN A 130 -2.88 14.32 9.54
N ASP A 131 -3.31 13.50 10.50
CA ASP A 131 -3.55 13.94 11.89
C ASP A 131 -2.29 14.54 12.52
N ILE A 132 -1.12 14.04 12.13
CA ILE A 132 0.18 14.52 12.61
C ILE A 132 0.93 15.39 11.59
N GLU A 133 0.31 15.75 10.46
CA GLU A 133 0.90 16.55 9.37
C GLU A 133 2.20 15.97 8.77
N LEU A 134 2.38 14.66 8.80
CA LEU A 134 3.66 14.02 8.43
C LEU A 134 4.01 14.25 6.95
N ALA A 135 3.10 13.91 6.03
CA ALA A 135 3.35 14.02 4.59
C ALA A 135 3.56 15.48 4.14
N GLY A 136 2.76 16.42 4.68
CA GLY A 136 2.91 17.84 4.41
C GLY A 136 4.26 18.39 4.86
N SER A 137 4.75 17.94 6.02
CA SER A 137 6.05 18.33 6.55
C SER A 137 7.20 17.72 5.74
N ALA A 138 7.13 16.44 5.40
CA ALA A 138 8.11 15.80 4.54
C ALA A 138 8.22 16.49 3.17
N SER A 139 7.09 16.93 2.61
CA SER A 139 7.07 17.66 1.33
C SER A 139 7.83 18.99 1.37
N LYS A 140 7.85 19.67 2.51
CA LYS A 140 8.62 20.92 2.72
C LYS A 140 10.13 20.66 2.84
N CYS A 141 10.53 19.43 3.12
CA CYS A 141 11.92 19.03 3.34
C CYS A 141 12.66 18.61 2.06
N ARG A 142 12.14 18.97 0.87
CA ARG A 142 12.88 18.81 -0.37
C ARG A 142 14.17 19.65 -0.34
N ARG A 143 15.28 19.04 -0.72
CA ARG A 143 16.60 19.71 -0.76
C ARG A 143 17.25 19.52 -2.13
N SER A 144 17.77 20.60 -2.68
CA SER A 144 18.52 20.58 -3.96
C SER A 144 20.00 20.28 -3.76
N SER A 145 20.50 20.38 -2.54
CA SER A 145 21.91 20.14 -2.20
C SER A 145 22.05 19.53 -0.82
N LEU A 146 23.05 18.67 -0.63
CA LEU A 146 23.45 18.13 0.67
C LEU A 146 24.15 19.15 1.59
N THR A 147 24.55 20.30 1.04
CA THR A 147 25.14 21.40 1.84
C THR A 147 24.10 22.17 2.62
N LEU A 148 22.80 22.01 2.28
CA LEU A 148 21.70 22.58 3.06
C LEU A 148 21.50 21.76 4.34
N PRO A 149 21.19 22.41 5.48
CA PRO A 149 20.92 21.69 6.71
C PRO A 149 19.75 20.72 6.57
N ALA A 150 19.77 19.66 7.36
CA ALA A 150 18.66 18.75 7.45
C ALA A 150 17.43 19.47 8.02
N CYS A 151 16.27 19.14 7.49
CA CYS A 151 15.00 19.80 7.83
C CYS A 151 14.42 19.28 9.16
N PHE A 152 14.75 18.06 9.55
CA PHE A 152 14.18 17.43 10.74
C PHE A 152 14.51 18.19 12.05
N ASP A 153 15.60 18.97 12.07
CA ASP A 153 15.96 19.81 13.21
C ASP A 153 14.84 20.82 13.57
N GLU A 154 14.00 21.21 12.58
CA GLU A 154 12.83 22.08 12.79
C GLU A 154 11.71 21.40 13.58
N PHE A 155 11.70 20.06 13.63
CA PHE A 155 10.67 19.25 14.30
C PHE A 155 11.14 18.69 15.64
N THR A 156 12.44 18.85 15.96
CA THR A 156 13.06 18.39 17.20
C THR A 156 13.64 19.58 17.96
N THR A 157 12.88 20.16 18.88
CA THR A 157 13.29 21.34 19.65
C THR A 157 13.37 21.01 21.13
N ALA A 158 14.46 21.39 21.79
CA ALA A 158 14.64 21.22 23.25
C ALA A 158 14.42 19.77 23.73
N GLY A 159 14.86 18.79 22.93
CA GLY A 159 14.70 17.37 23.25
C GLY A 159 13.28 16.81 23.07
N GLN A 160 12.38 17.60 22.53
CA GLN A 160 11.01 17.17 22.21
C GLN A 160 10.85 16.98 20.71
N ASP A 161 10.30 15.84 20.30
CA ASP A 161 9.94 15.54 18.93
C ASP A 161 8.45 15.81 18.71
N ARG A 162 8.14 16.74 17.80
CA ARG A 162 6.78 17.20 17.50
C ARG A 162 5.88 16.04 17.03
N PHE A 163 6.39 15.16 16.16
CA PHE A 163 5.60 14.06 15.62
C PHE A 163 5.36 12.97 16.66
N SER A 164 6.38 12.59 17.43
CA SER A 164 6.21 11.63 18.53
C SER A 164 5.19 12.16 19.57
N ALA A 165 5.21 13.46 19.86
CA ALA A 165 4.21 14.06 20.73
C ALA A 165 2.82 14.05 20.11
N ALA A 166 2.69 14.29 18.79
CA ALA A 166 1.42 14.24 18.08
C ALA A 166 0.88 12.80 18.01
N ILE A 167 1.69 11.79 17.70
CA ILE A 167 1.31 10.38 17.71
C ILE A 167 0.73 9.98 19.07
N ARG A 168 1.42 10.31 20.16
CA ARG A 168 0.91 10.01 21.52
C ARG A 168 -0.46 10.64 21.80
N ARG A 169 -0.69 11.88 21.34
CA ARG A 169 -1.99 12.56 21.51
C ARG A 169 -3.10 11.92 20.67
N GLN A 170 -2.75 11.31 19.53
CA GLN A 170 -3.73 10.67 18.66
C GLN A 170 -4.19 9.29 19.12
N ILE A 171 -3.43 8.60 19.96
CA ILE A 171 -3.80 7.25 20.43
C ILE A 171 -5.24 7.19 20.95
N PRO A 172 -5.67 8.02 21.92
CA PRO A 172 -7.06 8.00 22.41
C PRO A 172 -8.09 8.34 21.32
N VAL A 173 -7.74 9.25 20.38
CA VAL A 173 -8.64 9.62 19.27
C VAL A 173 -8.87 8.43 18.33
N TRP A 174 -7.84 7.64 18.05
CA TRP A 174 -7.98 6.40 17.29
C TRP A 174 -8.73 5.31 18.06
N GLU A 175 -8.59 5.24 19.38
CA GLU A 175 -9.38 4.33 20.23
C GLU A 175 -10.87 4.66 20.14
N ASP A 176 -11.24 5.93 20.26
CA ASP A 176 -12.62 6.42 20.14
C ASP A 176 -13.17 6.15 18.71
N MET A 177 -12.35 6.32 17.67
CA MET A 177 -12.74 5.98 16.29
C MET A 177 -13.09 4.47 16.16
N VAL A 178 -12.25 3.59 16.72
CA VAL A 178 -12.54 2.14 16.68
C VAL A 178 -13.83 1.83 17.42
N ASP A 179 -14.09 2.46 18.56
CA ASP A 179 -15.33 2.25 19.33
C ASP A 179 -16.55 2.73 18.53
N ALA A 180 -16.46 3.90 17.88
CA ALA A 180 -17.52 4.42 17.03
C ALA A 180 -17.82 3.51 15.83
N ILE A 181 -16.78 2.98 15.18
CA ILE A 181 -16.91 2.02 14.07
C ILE A 181 -17.59 0.73 14.56
N ARG A 182 -17.12 0.21 15.70
CA ARG A 182 -17.69 -1.03 16.28
C ARG A 182 -19.13 -0.87 16.71
N ALA A 183 -19.54 0.32 17.15
CA ALA A 183 -20.94 0.59 17.49
C ALA A 183 -21.86 0.50 16.26
N ARG A 184 -21.37 0.83 15.06
CA ARG A 184 -22.14 0.72 13.80
C ARG A 184 -22.11 -0.67 13.19
N ALA A 185 -20.97 -1.36 13.28
CA ALA A 185 -20.77 -2.71 12.73
C ALA A 185 -20.13 -3.65 13.78
N PRO A 186 -20.89 -4.13 14.77
CA PRO A 186 -20.34 -4.87 15.91
C PRO A 186 -19.72 -6.22 15.53
N ARG A 187 -20.09 -6.77 14.38
CA ARG A 187 -19.57 -8.05 13.85
C ARG A 187 -18.50 -7.88 12.80
N ALA A 188 -18.21 -6.64 12.39
CA ALA A 188 -17.23 -6.38 11.34
C ALA A 188 -15.82 -6.77 11.80
N ARG A 189 -15.09 -7.37 10.89
CA ARG A 189 -13.64 -7.49 10.97
C ARG A 189 -13.01 -6.14 10.65
N ILE A 190 -12.29 -5.56 11.59
CA ILE A 190 -11.66 -4.25 11.46
C ILE A 190 -10.15 -4.45 11.34
N VAL A 191 -9.54 -3.94 10.27
CA VAL A 191 -8.12 -4.10 9.97
C VAL A 191 -7.49 -2.72 9.71
N PHE A 192 -6.59 -2.28 10.59
CA PHE A 192 -5.67 -1.20 10.24
C PHE A 192 -4.65 -1.70 9.23
N VAL A 193 -4.45 -0.95 8.17
CA VAL A 193 -3.43 -1.22 7.14
C VAL A 193 -2.34 -0.17 7.29
N GLY A 194 -1.14 -0.59 7.68
CA GLY A 194 -0.01 0.30 7.92
C GLY A 194 0.49 1.00 6.66
N TYR A 195 1.30 2.05 6.84
CA TYR A 195 1.80 2.88 5.73
C TYR A 195 2.97 2.26 4.97
N GLY A 196 3.79 1.43 5.62
CA GLY A 196 4.91 0.75 4.98
C GLY A 196 6.22 1.53 4.95
N ARG A 197 7.16 1.05 4.15
CA ARG A 197 8.49 1.67 4.02
C ARG A 197 8.54 2.55 2.78
N TYR A 198 8.48 3.85 2.97
CA TYR A 198 8.54 4.85 1.89
C TYR A 198 9.95 5.07 1.37
N VAL A 199 10.94 5.01 2.27
CA VAL A 199 12.34 5.26 1.95
C VAL A 199 13.26 4.37 2.76
N ARG A 200 14.32 3.86 2.12
CA ARG A 200 15.38 3.08 2.79
C ARG A 200 16.26 3.96 3.66
N SER A 201 16.96 3.35 4.60
CA SER A 201 17.94 4.05 5.42
C SER A 201 18.99 4.75 4.55
N GLY A 202 19.35 5.99 4.94
CA GLY A 202 20.24 6.87 4.20
C GLY A 202 19.60 7.48 2.95
N GLY A 203 18.35 7.19 2.64
CA GLY A 203 17.66 7.70 1.46
C GLY A 203 18.36 7.37 0.14
N CYS A 204 18.21 8.24 -0.85
CA CYS A 204 18.87 8.11 -2.17
C CYS A 204 19.02 9.48 -2.84
N PHE A 205 19.70 10.41 -2.16
CA PHE A 205 19.96 11.73 -2.72
C PHE A 205 20.60 11.60 -4.11
N GLY A 206 20.15 12.44 -5.04
CA GLY A 206 20.49 12.30 -6.45
C GLY A 206 19.39 11.63 -7.28
N ARG A 207 18.70 10.62 -6.71
CA ARG A 207 17.42 10.08 -7.26
C ARG A 207 16.22 10.82 -6.71
N GLN A 208 16.23 11.06 -5.41
CA GLN A 208 15.18 11.79 -4.70
C GLN A 208 15.81 12.98 -3.95
N PRO A 209 15.24 14.17 -4.05
CA PRO A 209 15.78 15.37 -3.44
C PRO A 209 15.43 15.47 -1.94
N ILE A 210 15.90 14.51 -1.17
CA ILE A 210 15.75 14.47 0.29
C ILE A 210 17.11 14.19 0.93
N ASN A 211 17.43 14.96 1.99
CA ASN A 211 18.65 14.72 2.76
C ASN A 211 18.58 13.34 3.42
N PRO A 212 19.69 12.56 3.46
CA PRO A 212 19.72 11.24 4.11
C PRO A 212 19.20 11.22 5.55
N ARG A 213 19.53 12.24 6.35
CA ARG A 213 19.06 12.36 7.74
C ARG A 213 17.56 12.65 7.81
N ASP A 214 17.01 13.43 6.87
CA ASP A 214 15.57 13.68 6.77
C ASP A 214 14.84 12.40 6.33
N ALA A 215 15.40 11.63 5.40
CA ALA A 215 14.85 10.36 4.96
C ALA A 215 14.72 9.38 6.13
N ASP A 216 15.80 9.20 6.90
CA ASP A 216 15.81 8.34 8.09
C ASP A 216 14.81 8.82 9.15
N TYR A 217 14.75 10.13 9.38
CA TYR A 217 13.84 10.73 10.35
C TYR A 217 12.36 10.49 9.98
N PHE A 218 11.97 10.84 8.75
CA PHE A 218 10.57 10.69 8.33
C PHE A 218 10.15 9.22 8.28
N GLN A 219 11.03 8.29 7.83
CA GLN A 219 10.71 6.87 7.90
C GLN A 219 10.55 6.39 9.34
N ALA A 220 11.40 6.82 10.25
CA ALA A 220 11.24 6.51 11.68
C ALA A 220 9.91 7.00 12.24
N LYS A 221 9.38 8.15 11.77
CA LYS A 221 8.05 8.64 12.20
C LYS A 221 6.90 7.83 11.60
N VAL A 222 7.02 7.35 10.36
CA VAL A 222 6.07 6.37 9.78
C VAL A 222 6.08 5.09 10.60
N ASP A 223 7.25 4.57 10.92
CA ASP A 223 7.39 3.35 11.73
C ASP A 223 6.81 3.53 13.14
N GLU A 224 7.02 4.68 13.79
CA GLU A 224 6.46 5.01 15.11
C GLU A 224 4.93 5.09 15.08
N LEU A 225 4.36 5.67 14.01
CA LEU A 225 2.92 5.71 13.79
C LEU A 225 2.34 4.29 13.65
N ASP A 226 2.94 3.47 12.79
CA ASP A 226 2.52 2.08 12.57
C ASP A 226 2.59 1.25 13.87
N GLU A 227 3.65 1.42 14.68
CA GLU A 227 3.77 0.73 15.98
C GLU A 227 2.72 1.19 16.99
N ALA A 228 2.42 2.49 17.03
CA ALA A 228 1.36 3.00 17.90
C ALA A 228 -0.02 2.42 17.53
N GLN A 229 -0.32 2.33 16.23
CA GLN A 229 -1.56 1.72 15.73
C GLN A 229 -1.58 0.20 15.92
N ARG A 230 -0.46 -0.49 15.77
CA ARG A 230 -0.34 -1.92 16.10
C ARG A 230 -0.66 -2.19 17.56
N ALA A 231 -0.06 -1.41 18.47
CA ALA A 231 -0.31 -1.53 19.91
C ALA A 231 -1.76 -1.21 20.27
N LEU A 232 -2.36 -0.22 19.63
CA LEU A 232 -3.77 0.12 19.76
C LEU A 232 -4.66 -1.03 19.26
N ALA A 233 -4.38 -1.58 18.09
CA ALA A 233 -5.14 -2.67 17.50
C ALA A 233 -5.21 -3.87 18.45
N ALA A 234 -4.07 -4.23 19.07
CA ALA A 234 -4.03 -5.30 20.07
C ALA A 234 -4.92 -4.99 21.30
N ARG A 235 -4.87 -3.76 21.83
CA ARG A 235 -5.72 -3.36 22.99
C ARG A 235 -7.21 -3.36 22.65
N LYS A 236 -7.56 -2.89 21.44
CA LYS A 236 -8.96 -2.83 20.98
C LYS A 236 -9.46 -4.14 20.38
N ARG A 237 -8.60 -5.19 20.29
CA ARG A 237 -8.91 -6.48 19.67
C ARG A 237 -9.44 -6.31 18.25
N VAL A 238 -8.71 -5.52 17.46
CA VAL A 238 -8.81 -5.39 16.01
C VAL A 238 -7.47 -5.77 15.37
N GLU A 239 -7.41 -5.89 14.06
CA GLU A 239 -6.20 -6.32 13.38
C GLU A 239 -5.33 -5.14 12.96
N PHE A 240 -4.03 -5.40 12.88
CA PHE A 240 -3.06 -4.52 12.21
C PHE A 240 -2.31 -5.32 11.14
N PHE A 241 -2.47 -4.92 9.90
CA PHE A 241 -1.74 -5.48 8.77
C PHE A 241 -0.49 -4.66 8.48
N ASP A 242 0.68 -5.23 8.76
CA ASP A 242 1.98 -4.58 8.55
C ASP A 242 2.41 -4.63 7.10
N THR A 243 2.46 -3.49 6.44
CA THR A 243 2.88 -3.37 5.05
C THR A 243 4.40 -3.16 4.88
N ARG A 244 5.15 -2.96 5.97
CA ARG A 244 6.61 -2.73 5.93
C ARG A 244 7.38 -3.89 5.31
N PRO A 245 7.10 -5.17 5.62
CA PRO A 245 7.81 -6.29 5.00
C PRO A 245 7.63 -6.34 3.48
N LEU A 246 6.44 -5.96 2.98
CA LEU A 246 6.12 -5.96 1.55
C LEU A 246 6.89 -4.88 0.77
N SER A 247 7.25 -3.80 1.45
CA SER A 247 7.86 -2.62 0.83
C SER A 247 9.40 -2.61 0.88
N VAL A 248 10.01 -3.63 1.49
CA VAL A 248 11.48 -3.78 1.49
C VAL A 248 11.98 -3.98 0.06
N GLY A 249 12.87 -3.07 -0.39
CA GLY A 249 13.37 -3.07 -1.78
C GLY A 249 12.44 -2.41 -2.80
N HIS A 250 11.24 -1.98 -2.37
CA HIS A 250 10.22 -1.36 -3.23
C HIS A 250 9.92 0.11 -2.85
N ASP A 251 10.78 0.71 -2.04
CA ASP A 251 10.68 2.11 -1.61
C ASP A 251 10.91 3.10 -2.76
N MET A 252 10.74 4.41 -2.50
CA MET A 252 10.92 5.48 -3.51
C MET A 252 12.31 5.52 -4.16
N CYS A 253 13.30 4.81 -3.59
CA CYS A 253 14.65 4.71 -4.12
C CYS A 253 14.86 3.49 -5.02
N ALA A 254 13.90 2.60 -5.11
CA ALA A 254 13.97 1.42 -5.98
C ALA A 254 13.96 1.84 -7.47
N PRO A 255 14.44 0.98 -8.39
CA PRO A 255 14.20 1.13 -9.82
C PRO A 255 12.71 1.30 -10.12
N ALA A 256 12.37 1.99 -11.21
CA ALA A 256 10.98 2.28 -11.55
C ALA A 256 10.11 1.00 -11.59
N GLU A 257 10.58 -0.05 -12.23
CA GLU A 257 9.89 -1.32 -12.42
C GLU A 257 9.68 -2.14 -11.13
N GLN A 258 10.28 -1.70 -10.03
CA GLN A 258 10.19 -2.37 -8.70
C GLN A 258 9.56 -1.47 -7.64
N ARG A 259 9.34 -0.19 -7.95
CA ARG A 259 8.93 0.82 -6.98
C ARG A 259 7.45 0.71 -6.65
N TYR A 260 7.12 0.67 -5.37
CA TYR A 260 5.74 0.69 -4.85
C TYR A 260 5.31 2.08 -4.37
N PHE A 261 6.27 2.88 -3.93
CA PHE A 261 6.01 4.24 -3.45
C PHE A 261 6.73 5.25 -4.33
N GLU A 262 6.01 6.23 -4.84
CA GLU A 262 6.61 7.33 -5.56
C GLU A 262 7.21 8.34 -4.58
N GLY A 263 8.37 8.88 -4.95
CA GLY A 263 9.01 9.95 -4.20
C GLY A 263 8.65 11.32 -4.75
N PHE A 264 9.57 12.28 -4.62
CA PHE A 264 9.42 13.60 -5.24
C PHE A 264 9.69 13.60 -6.75
N VAL A 265 10.54 12.68 -7.21
CA VAL A 265 10.79 12.40 -8.63
C VAL A 265 10.00 11.13 -8.97
N LEU A 266 8.94 11.34 -9.72
CA LEU A 266 7.98 10.29 -10.06
C LEU A 266 8.52 9.40 -11.18
N SER A 267 8.17 8.13 -11.14
CA SER A 267 8.39 7.16 -12.20
C SER A 267 7.08 6.60 -12.76
N HIS A 268 6.00 6.73 -12.01
CA HIS A 268 4.65 6.31 -12.38
C HIS A 268 3.63 7.40 -12.05
N GLU A 269 2.45 7.26 -12.61
CA GLU A 269 1.31 8.11 -12.28
C GLU A 269 0.85 7.82 -10.85
N ALA A 270 1.16 8.73 -9.96
CA ALA A 270 0.75 8.78 -8.55
C ALA A 270 1.09 10.16 -7.99
N ALA A 271 0.52 10.53 -6.86
CA ALA A 271 0.96 11.72 -6.15
C ALA A 271 2.35 11.49 -5.49
N PRO A 272 3.18 12.53 -5.34
CA PRO A 272 4.44 12.41 -4.60
C PRO A 272 4.22 11.89 -3.19
N LEU A 273 5.10 11.01 -2.70
CA LEU A 273 5.06 10.37 -1.39
C LEU A 273 3.81 9.48 -1.18
N HIS A 274 3.31 8.84 -2.25
CA HIS A 274 2.16 7.96 -2.21
C HIS A 274 2.42 6.64 -2.92
N PRO A 275 1.63 5.60 -2.64
CA PRO A 275 1.70 4.35 -3.38
C PRO A 275 1.30 4.57 -4.84
N ASN A 276 1.97 3.87 -5.76
CA ASN A 276 1.55 3.72 -7.14
C ASN A 276 0.67 2.47 -7.32
N ALA A 277 0.22 2.18 -8.55
CA ALA A 277 -0.64 1.04 -8.83
C ALA A 277 0.00 -0.32 -8.46
N MET A 278 1.33 -0.46 -8.61
CA MET A 278 2.03 -1.68 -8.22
C MET A 278 2.02 -1.87 -6.70
N GLY A 279 2.28 -0.80 -5.94
CA GLY A 279 2.23 -0.82 -4.48
C GLY A 279 0.82 -1.12 -3.96
N ALA A 280 -0.19 -0.46 -4.52
CA ALA A 280 -1.58 -0.73 -4.20
C ALA A 280 -1.97 -2.18 -4.44
N THR A 281 -1.56 -2.75 -5.59
CA THR A 281 -1.80 -4.16 -5.93
C THR A 281 -1.07 -5.13 -4.99
N ALA A 282 0.18 -4.83 -4.64
CA ALA A 282 0.96 -5.66 -3.71
C ALA A 282 0.32 -5.71 -2.32
N VAL A 283 -0.12 -4.55 -1.79
CA VAL A 283 -0.84 -4.47 -0.50
C VAL A 283 -2.14 -5.25 -0.56
N ALA A 284 -2.95 -5.06 -1.60
CA ALA A 284 -4.23 -5.75 -1.76
C ALA A 284 -4.08 -7.27 -1.77
N ASN A 285 -3.12 -7.79 -2.56
CA ASN A 285 -2.89 -9.23 -2.69
C ASN A 285 -2.42 -9.85 -1.36
N ALA A 286 -1.49 -9.20 -0.67
CA ALA A 286 -0.99 -9.68 0.61
C ALA A 286 -2.05 -9.58 1.71
N LEU A 287 -2.86 -8.51 1.71
CA LEU A 287 -3.99 -8.38 2.64
C LEU A 287 -5.06 -9.45 2.38
N ALA A 288 -5.35 -9.76 1.11
CA ALA A 288 -6.26 -10.86 0.76
C ALA A 288 -5.78 -12.20 1.36
N GLN A 289 -4.49 -12.50 1.24
CA GLN A 289 -3.88 -13.70 1.87
C GLN A 289 -3.99 -13.66 3.40
N HIS A 290 -3.71 -12.53 4.02
CA HIS A 290 -3.86 -12.34 5.47
C HIS A 290 -5.30 -12.61 5.92
N LEU A 291 -6.28 -12.06 5.20
CA LEU A 291 -7.70 -12.26 5.50
C LEU A 291 -8.13 -13.72 5.38
N ALA A 292 -7.54 -14.50 4.49
CA ALA A 292 -7.80 -15.92 4.33
C ALA A 292 -7.26 -16.75 5.50
N THR A 293 -5.98 -16.53 5.86
CA THR A 293 -5.28 -17.37 6.85
C THR A 293 -5.80 -17.19 8.28
N THR A 294 -6.30 -16.02 8.64
CA THR A 294 -6.82 -15.73 9.99
C THR A 294 -8.26 -16.25 10.22
N ARG A 295 -9.00 -16.62 9.17
CA ARG A 295 -10.32 -17.28 9.30
C ARG A 295 -10.25 -18.75 9.72
N THR A 296 -9.14 -19.43 9.45
CA THR A 296 -8.98 -20.85 9.79
C THR A 296 -8.66 -21.09 11.27
N ASN A 297 -8.43 -20.05 12.06
CA ASN A 297 -8.02 -20.12 13.46
C ASN A 297 -9.11 -19.65 14.46
N THR A 298 -10.33 -19.35 13.99
CA THR A 298 -11.52 -19.01 14.82
C THR A 298 -12.61 -20.05 14.65
#